data_a01202c3756e4e1e1029c9609a66a6a3
#
_entry.id   a01202c3756e4e1e1029c9609a66a6a3
#
_cell.length_a   1.000
_cell.length_b   1.000
_cell.length_c   1.000
_cell.angle_alpha   90.00
_cell.angle_beta   90.00
_cell.angle_gamma   90.00
#
_symmetry.space_group_name_H-M   'P 1'
#
loop_
_entity.id
_entity.type
_entity.pdbx_description
1 polymer ?
#
loop_
_entity_poly.entity_id
_entity_poly.type
_entity_poly.pdbx_seq_one_letter_code
_entity_poly.pdbx_strand_id
1 'polypeptide(L)'
;MKQFVRVLCDVDCTWSGEPPVYRVYVDDELFAERTWKWTDQYLEEMLQIEAEPGEYTITYELVNAAAATLHINNMRVDHGTGRIKDNMLRITK
;
A
#
# COMPACT_ATOMS: atom_id res chain seq x y z
N MET A 1 -19.72 3.14 12.70
CA MET A 1 -19.71 1.75 12.18
C MET A 1 -18.59 1.62 11.15
N LYS A 2 -17.81 0.56 11.26
CA LYS A 2 -16.71 0.33 10.32
C LYS A 2 -17.22 0.01 8.92
N GLN A 3 -16.52 0.52 7.94
CA GLN A 3 -16.77 0.24 6.54
C GLN A 3 -15.63 -0.58 5.97
N PHE A 4 -15.95 -1.50 5.09
CA PHE A 4 -14.95 -2.30 4.38
C PHE A 4 -14.62 -1.62 3.06
N VAL A 5 -13.34 -1.38 2.84
CA VAL A 5 -12.85 -0.75 1.61
C VAL A 5 -11.67 -1.57 1.08
N ARG A 6 -11.66 -1.80 -0.21
CA ARG A 6 -10.56 -2.49 -0.87
C ARG A 6 -9.81 -1.51 -1.76
N VAL A 7 -8.52 -1.36 -1.48
CA VAL A 7 -7.62 -0.45 -2.18
C VAL A 7 -6.65 -1.27 -3.01
N LEU A 8 -6.49 -0.91 -4.27
CA LEU A 8 -5.52 -1.52 -5.16
C LEU A 8 -4.44 -0.52 -5.51
N CYS A 9 -3.22 -0.99 -5.69
CA CYS A 9 -2.14 -0.18 -6.22
C CYS A 9 -1.16 -1.06 -6.98
N ASP A 10 -0.46 -0.44 -7.92
CA ASP A 10 0.58 -1.10 -8.69
C ASP A 10 1.91 -0.85 -8.00
N VAL A 11 2.58 -1.94 -7.60
CA VAL A 11 3.83 -1.88 -6.86
C VAL A 11 4.93 -2.48 -7.72
N ASP A 12 6.03 -1.74 -7.88
CA ASP A 12 7.23 -2.30 -8.47
C ASP A 12 8.44 -1.87 -7.65
N CYS A 13 9.51 -2.64 -7.77
CA CYS A 13 10.71 -2.39 -7.01
C CYS A 13 11.94 -2.73 -7.84
N THR A 14 12.87 -1.78 -7.92
CA THR A 14 14.19 -2.00 -8.51
C THR A 14 15.14 -2.32 -7.37
N TRP A 15 15.82 -3.46 -7.45
CA TRP A 15 16.68 -3.89 -6.36
C TRP A 15 17.80 -4.78 -6.85
N SER A 16 18.85 -4.89 -6.02
CA SER A 16 19.95 -5.81 -6.24
C SER A 16 20.42 -6.34 -4.89
N GLY A 17 21.05 -7.53 -4.89
CA GLY A 17 21.51 -8.18 -3.66
C GLY A 17 20.38 -8.97 -3.01
N GLU A 18 20.10 -8.67 -1.76
CA GLU A 18 19.03 -9.36 -1.04
C GLU A 18 17.67 -8.80 -1.37
N PRO A 19 16.62 -9.64 -1.42
CA PRO A 19 15.27 -9.16 -1.64
C PRO A 19 14.87 -8.13 -0.59
N PRO A 20 14.34 -6.98 -1.03
CA PRO A 20 13.96 -5.93 -0.08
C PRO A 20 12.69 -6.29 0.67
N VAL A 21 12.59 -5.77 1.89
CA VAL A 21 11.39 -5.86 2.70
C VAL A 21 10.75 -4.48 2.75
N TYR A 22 9.44 -4.43 2.58
CA TYR A 22 8.72 -3.19 2.72
C TYR A 22 7.52 -3.35 3.64
N ARG A 23 7.11 -2.25 4.24
CA ARG A 23 5.97 -2.20 5.15
C ARG A 23 4.93 -1.24 4.62
N VAL A 24 3.67 -1.57 4.90
CA VAL A 24 2.54 -0.73 4.57
C VAL A 24 1.92 -0.26 5.89
N TYR A 25 1.74 1.04 6.02
CA TYR A 25 1.12 1.64 7.18
C TYR A 25 -0.20 2.30 6.77
N VAL A 26 -1.21 2.13 7.61
CA VAL A 26 -2.43 2.92 7.53
C VAL A 26 -2.38 3.87 8.73
N ASP A 27 -2.24 5.15 8.45
CA ASP A 27 -1.81 6.16 9.41
C ASP A 27 -0.46 5.74 10.00
N ASP A 28 -0.35 5.60 11.31
CA ASP A 28 0.89 5.20 11.96
C ASP A 28 0.89 3.73 12.37
N GLU A 29 -0.12 2.98 11.98
CA GLU A 29 -0.23 1.57 12.35
C GLU A 29 0.28 0.66 11.23
N LEU A 30 1.10 -0.31 11.59
CA LEU A 30 1.58 -1.30 10.64
C LEU A 30 0.41 -2.16 10.16
N PHE A 31 0.19 -2.14 8.85
CA PHE A 31 -0.88 -2.91 8.23
C PHE A 31 -0.35 -4.23 7.66
N ALA A 32 0.81 -4.20 7.01
CA ALA A 32 1.40 -5.39 6.38
C ALA A 32 2.90 -5.22 6.23
N GLU A 33 3.62 -6.34 6.21
CA GLU A 33 5.04 -6.39 5.89
C GLU A 33 5.25 -7.47 4.86
N ARG A 34 5.97 -7.16 3.78
CA ARG A 34 6.18 -8.09 2.69
C ARG A 34 7.62 -8.08 2.22
N THR A 35 8.06 -9.20 1.65
CA THR A 35 9.36 -9.31 0.98
C THR A 35 9.12 -9.31 -0.52
N TRP A 36 9.81 -8.41 -1.21
CA TRP A 36 9.73 -8.32 -2.67
C TRP A 36 10.74 -9.28 -3.28
N LYS A 37 10.26 -10.29 -3.99
CA LYS A 37 11.12 -11.34 -4.55
C LYS A 37 11.22 -11.31 -6.07
N TRP A 38 10.50 -10.42 -6.71
CA TRP A 38 10.38 -10.43 -8.16
C TRP A 38 11.36 -9.45 -8.79
N THR A 39 11.80 -9.76 -10.01
CA THR A 39 12.65 -8.88 -10.81
C THR A 39 11.90 -8.55 -12.10
N ASP A 40 12.02 -7.28 -12.53
CA ASP A 40 11.42 -6.79 -13.79
C ASP A 40 9.91 -7.04 -13.88
N GLN A 41 9.22 -7.04 -12.74
CA GLN A 41 7.78 -7.23 -12.67
C GLN A 41 7.16 -6.20 -11.75
N TYR A 42 5.87 -5.96 -11.96
CA TYR A 42 5.09 -5.24 -10.97
C TYR A 42 3.97 -6.14 -10.47
N LEU A 43 3.47 -5.84 -9.29
CA LEU A 43 2.33 -6.54 -8.71
C LEU A 43 1.22 -5.56 -8.43
N GLU A 44 0.00 -6.00 -8.70
CA GLU A 44 -1.17 -5.28 -8.20
C GLU A 44 -1.41 -5.74 -6.78
N GLU A 45 -1.20 -4.84 -5.84
CA GLU A 45 -1.38 -5.16 -4.43
C GLU A 45 -2.76 -4.73 -3.96
N MET A 46 -3.41 -5.59 -3.19
CA MET A 46 -4.74 -5.35 -2.68
C MET A 46 -4.68 -5.21 -1.17
N LEU A 47 -5.19 -4.08 -0.67
CA LEU A 47 -5.29 -3.81 0.75
C LEU A 47 -6.76 -3.85 1.14
N GLN A 48 -7.12 -4.74 2.06
CA GLN A 48 -8.48 -4.83 2.58
C GLN A 48 -8.52 -4.10 3.91
N ILE A 49 -9.19 -2.96 3.92
CA ILE A 49 -9.20 -2.07 5.07
C ILE A 49 -10.63 -2.00 5.64
N GLU A 50 -10.74 -2.23 6.94
CA GLU A 50 -12.00 -2.06 7.65
C GLU A 50 -11.79 -0.99 8.72
N ALA A 51 -12.47 0.14 8.55
CA ALA A 51 -12.27 1.29 9.43
C ALA A 51 -13.51 2.17 9.46
N GLU A 52 -13.57 3.02 10.49
CA GLU A 52 -14.63 4.02 10.60
C GLU A 52 -14.50 5.05 9.47
N PRO A 53 -15.60 5.72 9.08
CA PRO A 53 -15.51 6.82 8.13
C PRO A 53 -14.51 7.87 8.61
N GLY A 54 -13.67 8.38 7.71
CA GLY A 54 -12.63 9.34 8.02
C GLY A 54 -11.55 9.35 6.96
N GLU A 55 -10.45 10.00 7.28
CA GLU A 55 -9.30 10.10 6.38
C GLU A 55 -8.13 9.32 6.96
N TYR A 56 -7.46 8.56 6.10
CA TYR A 56 -6.34 7.70 6.47
C TYR A 56 -5.22 7.86 5.47
N THR A 57 -3.99 7.94 5.96
CA THR A 57 -2.80 8.02 5.10
C THR A 57 -2.25 6.61 4.91
N ILE A 58 -2.01 6.22 3.67
CA ILE A 58 -1.40 4.92 3.34
C ILE A 58 0.05 5.17 2.97
N THR A 59 0.98 4.57 3.72
CA THR A 59 2.41 4.79 3.54
C THR A 59 3.12 3.47 3.29
N TYR A 60 3.97 3.46 2.26
CA TYR A 60 4.87 2.33 1.98
C TYR A 60 6.28 2.73 2.37
N GLU A 61 6.98 1.86 3.08
CA GLU A 61 8.33 2.12 3.57
C GLU A 61 9.23 0.92 3.30
N LEU A 62 10.39 1.18 2.69
CA LEU A 62 11.43 0.16 2.57
C LEU A 62 12.16 0.04 3.89
N VAL A 63 12.31 -1.20 4.37
CA VAL A 63 12.92 -1.46 5.67
C VAL A 63 14.42 -1.66 5.55
N ASN A 64 14.88 -2.34 4.48
CA ASN A 64 16.30 -2.60 4.25
C ASN A 64 16.69 -2.09 2.87
N ALA A 65 16.68 -0.78 2.72
CA ALA A 65 16.64 -0.09 1.43
C ALA A 65 17.99 0.15 0.76
N ALA A 66 19.08 -0.49 1.20
CA ALA A 66 20.42 -0.13 0.77
C ALA A 66 20.62 -0.18 -0.76
N ALA A 67 19.91 -1.06 -1.47
CA ALA A 67 20.04 -1.21 -2.92
C ALA A 67 18.69 -1.40 -3.59
N ALA A 68 17.68 -0.68 -3.11
CA ALA A 68 16.32 -0.84 -3.63
C ALA A 68 15.59 0.49 -3.74
N THR A 69 14.72 0.58 -4.74
CA THR A 69 13.81 1.72 -4.91
C THR A 69 12.41 1.16 -5.13
N LEU A 70 11.48 1.57 -4.30
CA LEU A 70 10.10 1.10 -4.35
C LEU A 70 9.23 2.15 -5.03
N HIS A 71 8.43 1.72 -6.01
CA HIS A 71 7.51 2.60 -6.74
C HIS A 71 6.09 2.14 -6.52
N ILE A 72 5.22 3.07 -6.10
CA ILE A 72 3.81 2.82 -5.87
C ILE A 72 3.03 3.74 -6.82
N ASN A 73 2.23 3.14 -7.69
CA ASN A 73 1.49 3.89 -8.70
C ASN A 73 0.02 3.48 -8.71
N ASN A 74 -0.80 4.38 -9.20
CA ASN A 74 -2.20 4.09 -9.54
C ASN A 74 -2.99 3.52 -8.36
N MET A 75 -2.81 4.12 -7.19
CA MET A 75 -3.56 3.72 -6.00
C MET A 75 -5.03 4.12 -6.18
N ARG A 76 -5.92 3.17 -5.97
CA ARG A 76 -7.34 3.37 -6.25
C ARG A 76 -8.21 2.51 -5.36
N VAL A 77 -9.47 2.91 -5.19
CA VAL A 77 -10.46 2.11 -4.48
C VAL A 77 -11.17 1.22 -5.49
N ASP A 78 -11.16 -0.09 -5.21
CA ASP A 78 -11.80 -1.10 -6.06
C ASP A 78 -13.17 -1.51 -5.52
N HIS A 79 -13.38 -1.38 -4.22
CA HIS A 79 -14.61 -1.79 -3.58
C HIS A 79 -14.86 -0.97 -2.32
N GLY A 80 -16.13 -0.63 -2.08
CA GLY A 80 -16.54 0.06 -0.87
C GLY A 80 -16.72 1.56 -1.09
N THR A 81 -17.12 2.23 -0.01
CA THR A 81 -17.45 3.66 -0.04
C THR A 81 -16.22 4.48 0.34
N GLY A 82 -15.28 4.56 -0.58
CA GLY A 82 -14.05 5.29 -0.33
C GLY A 82 -13.51 5.93 -1.58
N ARG A 83 -12.60 6.88 -1.39
CA ARG A 83 -11.90 7.56 -2.47
C ARG A 83 -10.45 7.71 -2.10
N ILE A 84 -9.58 7.66 -3.11
CA ILE A 84 -8.15 7.87 -2.95
C ILE A 84 -7.74 9.12 -3.72
N LYS A 85 -6.93 9.96 -3.06
CA LYS A 85 -6.23 11.04 -3.72
C LYS A 85 -4.79 11.00 -3.22
N ASP A 86 -3.84 10.78 -4.13
CA ASP A 86 -2.45 10.52 -3.79
C ASP A 86 -2.35 9.29 -2.88
N ASN A 87 -1.93 9.44 -1.64
CA ASN A 87 -1.88 8.34 -0.68
C ASN A 87 -2.89 8.50 0.46
N MET A 88 -3.88 9.37 0.27
CA MET A 88 -4.89 9.64 1.29
C MET A 88 -6.19 8.93 0.93
N LEU A 89 -6.63 8.03 1.79
CA LEU A 89 -7.88 7.31 1.66
C LEU A 89 -8.96 8.03 2.49
N ARG A 90 -10.05 8.39 1.85
CA ARG A 90 -11.22 8.92 2.56
C ARG A 90 -12.32 7.87 2.51
N ILE A 91 -12.77 7.42 3.67
CA ILE A 91 -13.88 6.48 3.79
C ILE A 91 -15.13 7.27 4.15
N THR A 92 -16.19 7.07 3.38
CA THR A 92 -17.47 7.73 3.60
C THR A 92 -18.52 6.72 4.03
N LYS A 93 -19.63 7.21 4.53
CA LYS A 93 -20.75 6.33 4.90
C LYS A 93 -21.48 5.80 3.68
#